data_6efe0c7eaab619bb5161a8b470207767
#
_entry.id   6efe0c7eaab619bb5161a8b470207767
#
_cell.length_a   1.000
_cell.length_b   1.000
_cell.length_c   1.000
_cell.angle_alpha   90.00
_cell.angle_beta   90.00
_cell.angle_gamma   90.00
#
_symmetry.space_group_name_H-M   'P 1'
#
loop_
_entity.id
_entity.type
_entity.pdbx_description
1 polymer ?
#
loop_
_entity_poly.entity_id
_entity_poly.type
_entity_poly.pdbx_seq_one_letter_code
_entity_poly.pdbx_strand_id
1 'polypeptide(L)'
;MITRIRGYALRGAEHLDLYADGDRWTTDPVPGATLVGEGWLVPGLVDAHTHPGAAEPGQPMDEELLREQLHQHVDAGVTLIRSPGLPGEPPPWFGEDPDVPRARHAGPWLAQHGQFFDGWGRRAEHRELPGLAAAQAARTGWAKIIADWRVGDSAVPVDVLRAVVREVHAAGGRVAVHSQHPEGGAAAVAAGVDSLEHGMCLDPGLLARMAAQGTALTPTLSVITAGLRRREEEPDSPARRWYLRGAGNHASLTAAAAEAGVRVLAGTDSLPHGGIVAEIRALVAAGVRPHEALAAASWSAREYLGLGGLEPGAPADAVVYDRDPREDPGQLADPAAVVLRGRCVRRRG
;
A
#
# COMPACT_ATOMS: atom_id res chain seq x y z
N MET A 1 5.43 6.18 29.17
CA MET A 1 6.45 5.11 29.29
C MET A 1 7.38 5.27 28.09
N ILE A 2 8.71 5.37 28.30
CA ILE A 2 9.69 5.46 27.23
C ILE A 2 9.96 4.05 26.72
N THR A 3 9.87 3.83 25.41
CA THR A 3 9.95 2.51 24.79
C THR A 3 11.39 2.13 24.46
N ARG A 4 11.78 0.87 24.76
CA ARG A 4 13.01 0.23 24.28
C ARG A 4 12.65 -1.08 23.60
N ILE A 5 13.31 -1.38 22.49
CA ILE A 5 13.27 -2.69 21.82
C ILE A 5 14.69 -3.18 21.55
N ARG A 6 14.89 -4.50 21.53
CA ARG A 6 16.21 -5.08 21.31
C ARG A 6 16.13 -6.37 20.49
N GLY A 7 17.10 -6.60 19.64
CA GLY A 7 17.16 -7.85 18.87
C GLY A 7 17.78 -7.70 17.50
N TYR A 8 17.48 -8.64 16.61
CA TYR A 8 18.04 -8.70 15.26
C TYR A 8 17.14 -8.00 14.26
N ALA A 9 17.66 -6.98 13.58
CA ALA A 9 16.97 -6.36 12.45
C ALA A 9 16.91 -7.33 11.26
N LEU A 10 15.73 -7.56 10.70
CA LEU A 10 15.58 -8.46 9.55
C LEU A 10 16.26 -7.92 8.29
N ARG A 11 16.34 -6.61 8.12
CA ARG A 11 17.18 -5.98 7.13
C ARG A 11 18.60 -5.89 7.65
N GLY A 12 19.52 -6.72 7.11
CA GLY A 12 20.97 -6.66 7.43
C GLY A 12 21.45 -7.58 8.55
N ALA A 13 20.56 -8.29 9.26
CA ALA A 13 20.89 -9.22 10.36
C ALA A 13 21.75 -8.60 11.48
N GLU A 14 21.67 -7.28 11.67
CA GLU A 14 22.36 -6.53 12.72
C GLU A 14 21.59 -6.63 14.04
N HIS A 15 22.33 -6.77 15.15
CA HIS A 15 21.75 -6.70 16.49
C HIS A 15 21.62 -5.24 16.91
N LEU A 16 20.39 -4.79 17.16
CA LEU A 16 20.07 -3.43 17.56
C LEU A 16 19.55 -3.37 19.00
N ASP A 17 19.85 -2.27 19.66
CA ASP A 17 19.25 -1.86 20.94
C ASP A 17 18.75 -0.42 20.75
N LEU A 18 17.44 -0.28 20.60
CA LEU A 18 16.81 0.98 20.17
C LEU A 18 15.93 1.54 21.29
N TYR A 19 16.04 2.84 21.47
CA TYR A 19 15.25 3.62 22.40
C TYR A 19 14.39 4.64 21.63
N ALA A 20 13.17 4.85 22.08
CA ALA A 20 12.36 5.95 21.54
C ALA A 20 12.69 7.24 22.31
N ASP A 21 13.18 8.23 21.55
CA ASP A 21 13.28 9.62 22.00
C ASP A 21 12.16 10.41 21.28
N GLY A 22 11.08 10.66 22.00
CA GLY A 22 9.85 11.11 21.38
C GLY A 22 9.30 10.10 20.37
N ASP A 23 9.13 10.54 19.12
CA ASP A 23 8.65 9.69 18.02
C ASP A 23 9.77 9.18 17.10
N ARG A 24 11.05 9.22 17.57
CA ARG A 24 12.24 8.83 16.79
C ARG A 24 13.10 7.79 17.50
N TRP A 25 13.74 6.94 16.70
CA TRP A 25 14.72 5.98 17.22
C TRP A 25 16.05 6.64 17.54
N THR A 26 16.67 6.21 18.65
CA THR A 26 18.07 6.48 19.00
C THR A 26 18.73 5.20 19.52
N THR A 27 20.06 5.12 19.38
CA THR A 27 20.90 4.09 20.02
C THR A 27 21.42 4.58 21.38
N ASP A 28 21.32 5.87 21.66
CA ASP A 28 21.71 6.41 22.94
C ASP A 28 20.70 6.02 24.02
N PRO A 29 21.15 5.45 25.18
CA PRO A 29 20.25 5.05 26.24
C PRO A 29 19.41 6.20 26.79
N VAL A 30 18.11 6.02 26.80
CA VAL A 30 17.15 7.00 27.36
C VAL A 30 16.79 6.59 28.80
N PRO A 31 17.05 7.42 29.83
CA PRO A 31 16.74 7.10 31.23
C PRO A 31 15.25 6.77 31.42
N GLY A 32 14.99 5.68 32.15
CA GLY A 32 13.61 5.22 32.41
C GLY A 32 12.95 4.45 31.27
N ALA A 33 13.68 4.13 30.21
CA ALA A 33 13.17 3.30 29.12
C ALA A 33 12.85 1.87 29.58
N THR A 34 11.68 1.39 29.14
CA THR A 34 11.20 0.04 29.43
C THR A 34 11.36 -0.84 28.20
N LEU A 35 11.99 -2.00 28.34
CA LEU A 35 12.07 -3.00 27.28
C LEU A 35 10.66 -3.59 27.04
N VAL A 36 10.10 -3.32 25.88
CA VAL A 36 8.74 -3.76 25.50
C VAL A 36 8.76 -4.98 24.59
N GLY A 37 9.87 -5.23 23.90
CA GLY A 37 10.03 -6.39 23.04
C GLY A 37 11.49 -6.74 22.78
N GLU A 38 11.77 -8.04 22.70
CA GLU A 38 13.07 -8.59 22.35
C GLU A 38 12.89 -9.72 21.34
N GLY A 39 13.69 -9.74 20.27
CA GLY A 39 13.61 -10.78 19.25
C GLY A 39 13.97 -10.28 17.85
N TRP A 40 13.12 -10.52 16.89
CA TRP A 40 13.30 -10.10 15.50
C TRP A 40 12.62 -8.75 15.26
N LEU A 41 13.40 -7.76 14.86
CA LEU A 41 12.95 -6.39 14.69
C LEU A 41 12.64 -6.11 13.20
N VAL A 42 11.44 -5.63 12.97
CA VAL A 42 10.97 -5.21 11.65
C VAL A 42 10.52 -3.75 11.74
N PRO A 43 10.92 -2.86 10.82
CA PRO A 43 10.26 -1.56 10.73
C PRO A 43 8.75 -1.75 10.66
N GLY A 44 7.98 -0.88 11.27
CA GLY A 44 6.53 -1.02 11.30
C GLY A 44 5.94 -1.32 9.93
N LEU A 45 4.98 -2.23 9.87
CA LEU A 45 4.40 -2.69 8.61
C LEU A 45 3.70 -1.56 7.86
N VAL A 46 3.56 -1.76 6.56
CA VAL A 46 2.93 -0.82 5.62
C VAL A 46 1.83 -1.54 4.87
N ASP A 47 0.65 -0.92 4.79
CA ASP A 47 -0.36 -1.26 3.79
C ASP A 47 -0.34 -0.16 2.71
N ALA A 48 0.17 -0.50 1.53
CA ALA A 48 0.40 0.46 0.47
C ALA A 48 -0.82 0.69 -0.44
N HIS A 49 -1.95 0.04 -0.16
CA HIS A 49 -3.20 0.23 -0.89
C HIS A 49 -4.41 -0.14 -0.01
N THR A 50 -5.01 0.87 0.60
CA THR A 50 -6.17 0.70 1.47
C THR A 50 -7.08 1.92 1.40
N HIS A 51 -8.38 1.76 1.64
CA HIS A 51 -9.40 2.80 1.50
C HIS A 51 -10.28 2.91 2.76
N PRO A 52 -9.71 3.31 3.92
CA PRO A 52 -10.47 3.41 5.15
C PRO A 52 -11.48 4.58 5.12
N GLY A 53 -12.53 4.46 5.92
CA GLY A 53 -13.56 5.47 6.12
C GLY A 53 -14.91 5.15 5.46
N ALA A 54 -15.08 3.96 4.87
CA ALA A 54 -16.39 3.50 4.37
C ALA A 54 -16.55 2.00 4.61
N ALA A 55 -17.78 1.54 4.80
CA ALA A 55 -18.09 0.11 4.94
C ALA A 55 -18.29 -0.58 3.58
N GLU A 56 -18.71 0.16 2.57
CA GLU A 56 -18.97 -0.34 1.23
C GLU A 56 -18.60 0.71 0.18
N PRO A 57 -18.23 0.28 -1.04
CA PRO A 57 -17.97 1.20 -2.15
C PRO A 57 -19.15 2.14 -2.42
N GLY A 58 -18.83 3.43 -2.64
CA GLY A 58 -19.83 4.47 -2.93
C GLY A 58 -20.37 5.20 -1.70
N GLN A 59 -20.17 4.69 -0.49
CA GLN A 59 -20.58 5.37 0.73
C GLN A 59 -19.69 6.58 1.03
N PRO A 60 -20.23 7.66 1.62
CA PRO A 60 -19.44 8.78 2.07
C PRO A 60 -18.50 8.37 3.22
N MET A 61 -17.47 9.17 3.45
CA MET A 61 -16.56 8.99 4.57
C MET A 61 -17.32 9.15 5.90
N ASP A 62 -17.13 8.18 6.79
CA ASP A 62 -17.55 8.18 8.19
C ASP A 62 -16.29 8.26 9.06
N GLU A 63 -16.17 9.28 9.90
CA GLU A 63 -14.97 9.51 10.71
C GLU A 63 -14.81 8.52 11.87
N GLU A 64 -15.91 8.02 12.43
CA GLU A 64 -15.86 7.01 13.50
C GLU A 64 -15.39 5.68 12.94
N LEU A 65 -15.98 5.26 11.82
CA LEU A 65 -15.56 4.08 11.08
C LEU A 65 -14.11 4.20 10.57
N LEU A 66 -13.70 5.38 10.09
CA LEU A 66 -12.32 5.64 9.71
C LEU A 66 -11.36 5.33 10.86
N ARG A 67 -11.65 5.82 12.07
CA ARG A 67 -10.81 5.59 13.25
C ARG A 67 -10.78 4.11 13.63
N GLU A 68 -11.92 3.43 13.63
CA GLU A 68 -12.00 1.99 13.88
C GLU A 68 -11.13 1.19 12.89
N GLN A 69 -11.28 1.47 11.60
CA GLN A 69 -10.54 0.79 10.55
C GLN A 69 -9.04 1.06 10.61
N LEU A 70 -8.62 2.26 11.03
CA LEU A 70 -7.22 2.57 11.28
C LEU A 70 -6.66 1.79 12.48
N HIS A 71 -7.43 1.57 13.54
CA HIS A 71 -7.03 0.70 14.65
C HIS A 71 -6.87 -0.76 14.21
N GLN A 72 -7.72 -1.27 13.30
CA GLN A 72 -7.54 -2.61 12.73
C GLN A 72 -6.17 -2.74 12.02
N HIS A 73 -5.68 -1.68 11.37
CA HIS A 73 -4.33 -1.65 10.82
C HIS A 73 -3.25 -1.71 11.91
N VAL A 74 -3.39 -0.92 12.98
CA VAL A 74 -2.43 -0.92 14.12
C VAL A 74 -2.37 -2.29 14.77
N ASP A 75 -3.51 -2.93 14.99
CA ASP A 75 -3.61 -4.26 15.58
C ASP A 75 -2.88 -5.33 14.76
N ALA A 76 -2.80 -5.14 13.44
CA ALA A 76 -2.04 -5.98 12.53
C ALA A 76 -0.55 -5.61 12.41
N GLY A 77 -0.07 -4.61 13.17
CA GLY A 77 1.31 -4.14 13.12
C GLY A 77 1.56 -3.10 12.00
N VAL A 78 0.53 -2.64 11.32
CA VAL A 78 0.64 -1.60 10.28
C VAL A 78 0.74 -0.23 10.94
N THR A 79 1.88 0.43 10.78
CA THR A 79 2.16 1.76 11.34
C THR A 79 2.19 2.87 10.29
N LEU A 80 2.11 2.48 9.02
CA LEU A 80 2.01 3.39 7.89
C LEU A 80 1.02 2.83 6.87
N ILE A 81 0.10 3.65 6.42
CA ILE A 81 -0.77 3.33 5.29
C ILE A 81 -0.51 4.27 4.11
N ARG A 82 -0.70 3.77 2.89
CA ARG A 82 -0.96 4.63 1.73
C ARG A 82 -2.39 4.38 1.25
N SER A 83 -3.19 5.43 1.27
CA SER A 83 -4.51 5.40 0.65
C SER A 83 -4.42 6.08 -0.72
N PRO A 84 -4.36 5.33 -1.82
CA PRO A 84 -4.30 5.93 -3.16
C PRO A 84 -5.64 6.58 -3.56
N GLY A 85 -6.66 6.50 -2.71
CA GLY A 85 -7.94 7.21 -2.86
C GLY A 85 -8.77 7.09 -1.59
N LEU A 86 -9.53 8.12 -1.27
CA LEU A 86 -10.38 8.19 -0.08
C LEU A 86 -11.84 8.46 -0.43
N PRO A 87 -12.80 7.95 0.35
CA PRO A 87 -14.24 8.20 0.17
C PRO A 87 -14.65 9.67 0.23
N GLY A 88 -13.78 10.52 0.79
CA GLY A 88 -13.98 11.96 0.95
C GLY A 88 -12.69 12.67 1.32
N GLU A 89 -12.79 13.92 1.73
CA GLU A 89 -11.65 14.66 2.32
C GLU A 89 -11.42 14.13 3.73
N PRO A 90 -10.19 13.70 4.08
CA PRO A 90 -9.92 13.17 5.40
C PRO A 90 -9.93 14.27 6.46
N PRO A 91 -10.26 13.95 7.72
CA PRO A 91 -10.19 14.88 8.82
C PRO A 91 -8.72 15.27 9.11
N PRO A 92 -8.48 16.44 9.77
CA PRO A 92 -7.12 16.93 10.03
C PRO A 92 -6.24 15.98 10.86
N TRP A 93 -6.84 15.12 11.67
CA TRP A 93 -6.11 14.15 12.48
C TRP A 93 -5.63 12.91 11.70
N PHE A 94 -6.10 12.69 10.46
CA PHE A 94 -5.75 11.53 9.63
C PHE A 94 -4.24 11.46 9.35
N GLY A 95 -3.61 10.41 9.84
CA GLY A 95 -2.17 10.21 9.73
C GLY A 95 -1.30 11.00 10.74
N GLU A 96 -1.91 11.91 11.51
CA GLU A 96 -1.23 12.75 12.52
C GLU A 96 -1.55 12.34 13.95
N ASP A 97 -2.74 11.81 14.20
CA ASP A 97 -3.16 11.29 15.51
C ASP A 97 -2.17 10.21 15.99
N PRO A 98 -1.67 10.29 17.24
CA PRO A 98 -0.65 9.36 17.74
C PRO A 98 -1.15 7.92 17.92
N ASP A 99 -2.44 7.68 17.91
CA ASP A 99 -3.04 6.35 18.10
C ASP A 99 -3.37 5.63 16.78
N VAL A 100 -3.18 6.28 15.64
CA VAL A 100 -3.44 5.71 14.32
C VAL A 100 -2.18 5.67 13.46
N PRO A 101 -2.13 4.83 12.39
CA PRO A 101 -0.98 4.76 11.50
C PRO A 101 -0.66 6.12 10.88
N ARG A 102 0.61 6.37 10.60
CA ARG A 102 0.99 7.44 9.68
C ARG A 102 0.31 7.21 8.35
N ALA A 103 -0.01 8.27 7.61
CA ALA A 103 -0.69 8.15 6.33
C ALA A 103 0.02 8.90 5.19
N ARG A 104 -0.07 8.34 4.00
CA ARG A 104 0.11 9.01 2.71
C ARG A 104 -1.17 8.81 1.93
N HIS A 105 -1.68 9.83 1.27
CA HIS A 105 -2.94 9.69 0.56
C HIS A 105 -3.01 10.57 -0.69
N ALA A 106 -3.87 10.18 -1.62
CA ALA A 106 -4.13 10.96 -2.83
C ALA A 106 -5.39 11.85 -2.70
N GLY A 107 -6.13 11.78 -1.57
CA GLY A 107 -7.47 12.36 -1.51
C GLY A 107 -8.47 11.60 -2.39
N PRO A 108 -9.58 12.22 -2.83
CA PRO A 108 -10.57 11.55 -3.67
C PRO A 108 -10.01 11.11 -5.02
N TRP A 109 -10.49 9.98 -5.55
CA TRP A 109 -10.13 9.47 -6.87
C TRP A 109 -10.53 10.44 -8.00
N LEU A 110 -9.78 10.41 -9.09
CA LEU A 110 -10.15 11.08 -10.35
C LEU A 110 -10.51 10.01 -11.40
N ALA A 111 -11.70 10.10 -11.94
CA ALA A 111 -12.22 9.14 -12.91
C ALA A 111 -12.93 9.85 -14.06
N GLN A 112 -13.01 9.18 -15.22
CA GLN A 112 -13.85 9.63 -16.33
C GLN A 112 -15.34 9.53 -15.97
N HIS A 113 -16.17 10.28 -16.65
CA HIS A 113 -17.61 10.14 -16.56
C HIS A 113 -18.06 8.72 -16.91
N GLY A 114 -18.99 8.17 -16.13
CA GLY A 114 -19.50 6.81 -16.29
C GLY A 114 -18.59 5.69 -15.77
N GLN A 115 -17.40 6.00 -15.29
CA GLN A 115 -16.48 5.02 -14.71
C GLN A 115 -16.40 5.16 -13.19
N PHE A 116 -15.92 4.10 -12.53
CA PHE A 116 -15.76 3.97 -11.09
C PHE A 116 -17.07 3.87 -10.32
N PHE A 117 -17.00 3.71 -8.99
CA PHE A 117 -18.18 3.61 -8.12
C PHE A 117 -18.93 4.93 -8.03
N ASP A 118 -20.25 4.88 -8.13
CA ASP A 118 -21.10 6.05 -7.87
C ASP A 118 -20.91 6.50 -6.41
N GLY A 119 -20.92 7.81 -6.18
CA GLY A 119 -20.68 8.41 -4.87
C GLY A 119 -19.20 8.58 -4.50
N TRP A 120 -18.27 7.90 -5.18
CA TRP A 120 -16.84 8.02 -4.91
C TRP A 120 -16.08 8.75 -6.03
N GLY A 121 -15.14 9.59 -5.59
CA GLY A 121 -14.22 10.30 -6.45
C GLY A 121 -14.88 11.43 -7.25
N ARG A 122 -14.04 12.19 -7.93
CA ARG A 122 -14.42 13.28 -8.81
C ARG A 122 -14.45 12.81 -10.26
N ARG A 123 -15.54 13.06 -10.95
CA ARG A 123 -15.67 12.83 -12.40
C ARG A 123 -15.10 14.02 -13.16
N ALA A 124 -14.34 13.73 -14.22
CA ALA A 124 -13.66 14.76 -15.01
C ALA A 124 -13.56 14.34 -16.48
N GLU A 125 -13.56 15.33 -17.35
CA GLU A 125 -13.18 15.17 -18.75
C GLU A 125 -11.66 14.98 -18.87
N HIS A 126 -11.21 14.29 -19.93
CA HIS A 126 -9.78 14.04 -20.15
C HIS A 126 -8.92 15.31 -20.09
N ARG A 127 -9.43 16.43 -20.64
CA ARG A 127 -8.72 17.72 -20.64
C ARG A 127 -8.54 18.33 -19.24
N GLU A 128 -9.36 17.93 -18.27
CA GLU A 128 -9.35 18.46 -16.91
C GLU A 128 -8.43 17.66 -15.98
N LEU A 129 -8.23 16.36 -16.29
CA LEU A 129 -7.47 15.45 -15.44
C LEU A 129 -6.08 15.97 -15.07
N PRO A 130 -5.25 16.53 -16.00
CA PRO A 130 -3.92 17.01 -15.63
C PRO A 130 -3.92 18.09 -14.56
N GLY A 131 -4.75 19.12 -14.73
CA GLY A 131 -4.86 20.22 -13.77
C GLY A 131 -5.43 19.79 -12.41
N LEU A 132 -6.46 18.93 -12.42
CA LEU A 132 -7.04 18.39 -11.19
C LEU A 132 -6.06 17.50 -10.42
N ALA A 133 -5.35 16.65 -11.13
CA ALA A 133 -4.33 15.78 -10.54
C ALA A 133 -3.17 16.59 -9.93
N ALA A 134 -2.68 17.60 -10.63
CA ALA A 134 -1.64 18.50 -10.11
C ALA A 134 -2.10 19.26 -8.87
N ALA A 135 -3.31 19.81 -8.87
CA ALA A 135 -3.88 20.50 -7.72
C ALA A 135 -4.05 19.56 -6.49
N GLN A 136 -4.44 18.31 -6.73
CA GLN A 136 -4.56 17.30 -5.69
C GLN A 136 -3.17 16.93 -5.13
N ALA A 137 -2.21 16.63 -6.01
CA ALA A 137 -0.86 16.26 -5.63
C ALA A 137 -0.11 17.38 -4.88
N ALA A 138 -0.34 18.64 -5.24
CA ALA A 138 0.23 19.78 -4.51
C ALA A 138 -0.21 19.85 -3.03
N ARG A 139 -1.39 19.30 -2.70
CA ARG A 139 -1.91 19.26 -1.32
C ARG A 139 -1.48 18.02 -0.55
N THR A 140 -1.43 16.88 -1.22
CA THR A 140 -1.31 15.56 -0.57
C THR A 140 -0.04 14.80 -0.93
N GLY A 141 0.72 15.29 -1.89
CA GLY A 141 1.88 14.61 -2.46
C GLY A 141 1.52 13.52 -3.50
N TRP A 142 0.24 13.19 -3.69
CA TRP A 142 -0.22 12.14 -4.59
C TRP A 142 -1.47 12.54 -5.38
N ALA A 143 -1.62 11.96 -6.56
CA ALA A 143 -2.88 11.95 -7.31
C ALA A 143 -3.24 10.52 -7.71
N LYS A 144 -4.53 10.18 -7.72
CA LYS A 144 -5.02 8.85 -8.14
C LYS A 144 -5.93 8.99 -9.33
N ILE A 145 -5.59 8.29 -10.41
CA ILE A 145 -6.37 8.19 -11.64
C ILE A 145 -6.96 6.78 -11.77
N ILE A 146 -8.21 6.69 -12.16
CA ILE A 146 -8.86 5.45 -12.62
C ILE A 146 -8.68 5.40 -14.14
N ALA A 147 -7.79 4.55 -14.62
CA ALA A 147 -7.46 4.50 -16.05
C ALA A 147 -8.42 3.62 -16.86
N ASP A 148 -9.03 2.64 -16.23
CA ASP A 148 -10.02 1.73 -16.81
C ASP A 148 -11.01 1.25 -15.75
N TRP A 149 -12.16 0.68 -16.13
CA TRP A 149 -13.13 0.22 -15.16
C TRP A 149 -13.87 -1.04 -15.59
N ARG A 150 -14.79 -0.96 -16.54
CA ARG A 150 -15.61 -2.10 -16.98
C ARG A 150 -15.08 -2.69 -18.27
N VAL A 151 -15.35 -3.96 -18.50
CA VAL A 151 -15.08 -4.61 -19.78
C VAL A 151 -15.80 -3.87 -20.90
N GLY A 152 -15.05 -3.40 -21.89
CA GLY A 152 -15.56 -2.63 -23.03
C GLY A 152 -15.52 -1.10 -22.87
N ASP A 153 -15.19 -0.61 -21.66
CA ASP A 153 -14.92 0.83 -21.49
C ASP A 153 -13.58 1.21 -22.11
N SER A 154 -13.51 2.43 -22.64
CA SER A 154 -12.23 2.98 -23.13
C SER A 154 -11.33 3.34 -21.97
N ALA A 155 -10.07 2.95 -22.04
CA ALA A 155 -9.05 3.40 -21.09
C ALA A 155 -8.74 4.90 -21.29
N VAL A 156 -8.21 5.55 -20.24
CA VAL A 156 -7.67 6.90 -20.35
C VAL A 156 -6.52 6.90 -21.36
N PRO A 157 -6.55 7.76 -22.38
CA PRO A 157 -5.51 7.82 -23.42
C PRO A 157 -4.12 8.11 -22.85
N VAL A 158 -3.09 7.53 -23.45
CA VAL A 158 -1.70 7.65 -22.99
C VAL A 158 -1.19 9.10 -22.99
N ASP A 159 -1.62 9.93 -23.91
CA ASP A 159 -1.25 11.36 -23.99
C ASP A 159 -1.85 12.16 -22.84
N VAL A 160 -3.08 11.81 -22.42
CA VAL A 160 -3.72 12.37 -21.22
C VAL A 160 -2.95 11.97 -19.97
N LEU A 161 -2.60 10.67 -19.80
CA LEU A 161 -1.80 10.21 -18.66
C LEU A 161 -0.40 10.83 -18.65
N ARG A 162 0.25 11.02 -19.79
CA ARG A 162 1.52 11.76 -19.88
C ARG A 162 1.38 13.21 -19.42
N ALA A 163 0.30 13.86 -19.78
CA ALA A 163 0.03 15.22 -19.31
C ALA A 163 -0.21 15.23 -17.79
N VAL A 164 -0.95 14.25 -17.25
CA VAL A 164 -1.14 14.09 -15.79
C VAL A 164 0.22 13.92 -15.09
N VAL A 165 1.05 12.98 -15.54
CA VAL A 165 2.37 12.72 -14.94
C VAL A 165 3.24 13.99 -14.96
N ARG A 166 3.32 14.67 -16.10
CA ARG A 166 4.11 15.89 -16.23
C ARG A 166 3.66 16.99 -15.26
N GLU A 167 2.35 17.27 -15.18
CA GLU A 167 1.81 18.34 -14.32
C GLU A 167 1.93 17.98 -12.83
N VAL A 168 1.71 16.71 -12.47
CA VAL A 168 1.84 16.24 -11.09
C VAL A 168 3.30 16.26 -10.64
N HIS A 169 4.24 15.82 -11.49
CA HIS A 169 5.68 15.88 -11.19
C HIS A 169 6.17 17.33 -11.09
N ALA A 170 5.66 18.22 -11.94
CA ALA A 170 5.96 19.67 -11.84
C ALA A 170 5.45 20.28 -10.51
N ALA A 171 4.38 19.72 -9.93
CA ALA A 171 3.87 20.09 -8.61
C ALA A 171 4.59 19.38 -7.45
N GLY A 172 5.63 18.58 -7.72
CA GLY A 172 6.40 17.83 -6.71
C GLY A 172 5.71 16.57 -6.18
N GLY A 173 4.63 16.14 -6.82
CA GLY A 173 3.84 14.96 -6.41
C GLY A 173 4.12 13.71 -7.22
N ARG A 174 3.34 12.66 -6.96
CA ARG A 174 3.40 11.34 -7.60
C ARG A 174 2.02 10.91 -8.11
N VAL A 175 2.00 10.04 -9.12
CA VAL A 175 0.78 9.53 -9.74
C VAL A 175 0.62 8.04 -9.46
N ALA A 176 -0.51 7.66 -8.85
CA ALA A 176 -0.99 6.29 -8.74
C ALA A 176 -2.12 6.05 -9.74
N VAL A 177 -2.09 4.94 -10.47
CA VAL A 177 -3.08 4.62 -11.49
C VAL A 177 -3.69 3.25 -11.24
N HIS A 178 -5.03 3.21 -11.08
CA HIS A 178 -5.80 1.97 -11.13
C HIS A 178 -5.86 1.46 -12.56
N SER A 179 -5.50 0.21 -12.77
CA SER A 179 -5.75 -0.49 -14.01
C SER A 179 -5.87 -2.00 -13.80
N GLN A 180 -6.90 -2.58 -14.40
CA GLN A 180 -7.11 -4.02 -14.46
C GLN A 180 -7.16 -4.53 -15.92
N HIS A 181 -7.17 -3.63 -16.91
CA HIS A 181 -7.20 -3.96 -18.33
C HIS A 181 -5.82 -3.76 -18.98
N PRO A 182 -5.52 -4.52 -20.06
CA PRO A 182 -4.23 -4.41 -20.75
C PRO A 182 -3.94 -3.00 -21.27
N GLU A 183 -4.96 -2.32 -21.82
CA GLU A 183 -4.83 -1.02 -22.46
C GLU A 183 -4.52 0.09 -21.44
N GLY A 184 -5.23 0.09 -20.29
CA GLY A 184 -4.99 1.03 -19.21
C GLY A 184 -3.62 0.84 -18.57
N GLY A 185 -3.22 -0.42 -18.32
CA GLY A 185 -1.90 -0.75 -17.81
C GLY A 185 -0.77 -0.33 -18.76
N ALA A 186 -0.92 -0.62 -20.06
CA ALA A 186 0.04 -0.21 -21.07
C ALA A 186 0.16 1.32 -21.18
N ALA A 187 -0.97 2.02 -21.15
CA ALA A 187 -1.01 3.49 -21.17
C ALA A 187 -0.33 4.10 -19.93
N ALA A 188 -0.60 3.55 -18.73
CA ALA A 188 0.01 3.98 -17.47
C ALA A 188 1.54 3.81 -17.49
N VAL A 189 2.04 2.62 -17.88
CA VAL A 189 3.47 2.36 -18.01
C VAL A 189 4.10 3.24 -19.09
N ALA A 190 3.44 3.42 -20.23
CA ALA A 190 3.92 4.29 -21.31
C ALA A 190 3.96 5.78 -20.92
N ALA A 191 3.10 6.20 -20.00
CA ALA A 191 3.08 7.56 -19.45
C ALA A 191 4.15 7.81 -18.37
N GLY A 192 4.70 6.76 -17.75
CA GLY A 192 5.71 6.87 -16.70
C GLY A 192 5.12 7.19 -15.33
N VAL A 193 4.00 6.55 -14.97
CA VAL A 193 3.38 6.72 -13.65
C VAL A 193 4.28 6.17 -12.54
N ASP A 194 4.12 6.69 -11.31
CA ASP A 194 4.96 6.27 -10.18
C ASP A 194 4.48 4.94 -9.59
N SER A 195 3.18 4.67 -9.61
CA SER A 195 2.60 3.44 -9.04
C SER A 195 1.46 2.93 -9.92
N LEU A 196 1.55 1.68 -10.32
CA LEU A 196 0.46 0.95 -10.96
C LEU A 196 -0.25 0.10 -9.91
N GLU A 197 -1.53 0.32 -9.76
CA GLU A 197 -2.37 -0.40 -8.80
C GLU A 197 -3.07 -1.56 -9.53
N HIS A 198 -3.08 -2.72 -8.89
CA HIS A 198 -3.54 -4.00 -9.40
C HIS A 198 -2.70 -4.52 -10.59
N GLY A 199 -2.84 -3.95 -11.78
CA GLY A 199 -2.12 -4.42 -12.96
C GLY A 199 -2.53 -5.83 -13.40
N MET A 200 -3.77 -6.26 -13.11
CA MET A 200 -4.24 -7.65 -13.22
C MET A 200 -4.04 -8.28 -14.62
N CYS A 201 -4.19 -7.50 -15.69
CA CYS A 201 -4.00 -7.95 -17.07
C CYS A 201 -2.81 -7.25 -17.76
N LEU A 202 -1.82 -6.80 -17.00
CA LEU A 202 -0.63 -6.15 -17.56
C LEU A 202 0.16 -7.10 -18.46
N ASP A 203 0.62 -6.60 -19.59
CA ASP A 203 1.54 -7.32 -20.47
C ASP A 203 2.90 -7.51 -19.77
N PRO A 204 3.38 -8.76 -19.55
CA PRO A 204 4.70 -9.01 -18.97
C PRO A 204 5.86 -8.34 -19.75
N GLY A 205 5.70 -8.09 -21.05
CA GLY A 205 6.67 -7.37 -21.86
C GLY A 205 6.96 -5.93 -21.39
N LEU A 206 6.10 -5.36 -20.52
CA LEU A 206 6.28 -4.03 -19.97
C LEU A 206 7.09 -4.00 -18.66
N LEU A 207 7.36 -5.15 -18.02
CA LEU A 207 8.00 -5.21 -16.71
C LEU A 207 9.41 -4.62 -16.70
N ALA A 208 10.21 -4.90 -17.73
CA ALA A 208 11.55 -4.32 -17.85
C ALA A 208 11.52 -2.78 -17.93
N ARG A 209 10.50 -2.23 -18.60
CA ARG A 209 10.30 -0.77 -18.66
C ARG A 209 9.87 -0.22 -17.31
N MET A 210 8.96 -0.88 -16.60
CA MET A 210 8.55 -0.47 -15.24
C MET A 210 9.75 -0.42 -14.30
N ALA A 211 10.59 -1.45 -14.30
CA ALA A 211 11.81 -1.50 -13.50
C ALA A 211 12.76 -0.35 -13.85
N ALA A 212 13.02 -0.12 -15.14
CA ALA A 212 13.94 0.91 -15.60
C ALA A 212 13.49 2.35 -15.26
N GLN A 213 12.18 2.61 -15.28
CA GLN A 213 11.63 3.95 -14.97
C GLN A 213 11.22 4.13 -13.51
N GLY A 214 11.28 3.06 -12.69
CA GLY A 214 10.93 3.10 -11.26
C GLY A 214 9.44 3.06 -10.94
N THR A 215 8.58 2.66 -11.89
CA THR A 215 7.16 2.43 -11.63
C THR A 215 6.98 1.26 -10.68
N ALA A 216 6.38 1.48 -9.52
CA ALA A 216 6.05 0.43 -8.57
C ALA A 216 4.77 -0.32 -8.99
N LEU A 217 4.63 -1.57 -8.55
CA LEU A 217 3.41 -2.38 -8.68
C LEU A 217 2.84 -2.68 -7.29
N THR A 218 1.57 -2.35 -7.06
CA THR A 218 0.83 -2.79 -5.87
C THR A 218 -0.24 -3.79 -6.32
N PRO A 219 0.03 -5.10 -6.31
CA PRO A 219 -0.79 -6.09 -7.01
C PRO A 219 -2.10 -6.41 -6.31
N THR A 220 -2.24 -6.17 -5.01
CA THR A 220 -3.43 -6.48 -4.22
C THR A 220 -3.90 -7.93 -4.40
N LEU A 221 -2.96 -8.87 -4.29
CA LEU A 221 -3.18 -10.29 -4.62
C LEU A 221 -4.27 -10.93 -3.77
N SER A 222 -4.35 -10.58 -2.49
CA SER A 222 -5.31 -11.18 -1.56
C SER A 222 -6.75 -10.90 -1.97
N VAL A 223 -7.09 -9.65 -2.31
CA VAL A 223 -8.45 -9.28 -2.74
C VAL A 223 -8.77 -9.82 -4.12
N ILE A 224 -7.82 -9.82 -5.06
CA ILE A 224 -8.03 -10.37 -6.40
C ILE A 224 -8.25 -11.89 -6.33
N THR A 225 -7.49 -12.61 -5.48
CA THR A 225 -7.68 -14.06 -5.26
C THR A 225 -9.03 -14.36 -4.60
N ALA A 226 -9.47 -13.54 -3.65
CA ALA A 226 -10.80 -13.67 -3.06
C ALA A 226 -11.90 -13.41 -4.10
N GLY A 227 -11.71 -12.42 -4.97
CA GLY A 227 -12.58 -12.12 -6.09
C GLY A 227 -12.65 -13.26 -7.11
N LEU A 228 -11.53 -13.95 -7.38
CA LEU A 228 -11.47 -15.11 -8.27
C LEU A 228 -12.43 -16.20 -7.79
N ARG A 229 -12.32 -16.61 -6.52
CA ARG A 229 -13.18 -17.65 -5.93
C ARG A 229 -14.66 -17.29 -6.02
N ARG A 230 -15.02 -16.05 -5.71
CA ARG A 230 -16.40 -15.58 -5.81
C ARG A 230 -16.92 -15.63 -7.24
N ARG A 231 -16.09 -15.20 -8.22
CA ARG A 231 -16.47 -15.18 -9.64
C ARG A 231 -16.61 -16.58 -10.24
N GLU A 232 -15.94 -17.60 -9.70
CA GLU A 232 -16.12 -18.98 -10.13
C GLU A 232 -17.55 -19.52 -9.90
N GLU A 233 -18.24 -18.99 -8.90
CA GLU A 233 -19.62 -19.35 -8.54
C GLU A 233 -20.67 -18.56 -9.33
N GLU A 234 -20.29 -17.48 -10.03
CA GLU A 234 -21.22 -16.64 -10.78
C GLU A 234 -21.63 -17.26 -12.13
N PRO A 235 -22.82 -16.92 -12.66
CA PRO A 235 -23.22 -17.29 -14.01
C PRO A 235 -22.20 -16.83 -15.06
N ASP A 236 -22.09 -17.59 -16.16
CA ASP A 236 -21.16 -17.24 -17.24
C ASP A 236 -21.51 -15.90 -17.89
N SER A 237 -20.51 -15.03 -18.02
CA SER A 237 -20.61 -13.72 -18.63
C SER A 237 -19.27 -13.26 -19.22
N PRO A 238 -19.23 -12.30 -20.14
CA PRO A 238 -17.99 -11.70 -20.62
C PRO A 238 -17.12 -11.12 -19.50
N ALA A 239 -17.73 -10.45 -18.52
CA ALA A 239 -17.04 -9.88 -17.36
C ALA A 239 -16.43 -10.97 -16.46
N ARG A 240 -17.19 -12.05 -16.17
CA ARG A 240 -16.69 -13.20 -15.44
C ARG A 240 -15.49 -13.84 -16.14
N ARG A 241 -15.62 -14.16 -17.42
CA ARG A 241 -14.54 -14.79 -18.19
C ARG A 241 -13.27 -13.93 -18.26
N TRP A 242 -13.43 -12.61 -18.39
CA TRP A 242 -12.33 -11.66 -18.38
C TRP A 242 -11.63 -11.67 -17.02
N TYR A 243 -12.40 -11.56 -15.91
CA TYR A 243 -11.84 -11.55 -14.56
C TYR A 243 -11.10 -12.86 -14.24
N LEU A 244 -11.70 -14.02 -14.54
CA LEU A 244 -11.08 -15.32 -14.30
C LEU A 244 -9.74 -15.47 -15.04
N ARG A 245 -9.65 -15.00 -16.29
CA ARG A 245 -8.38 -15.01 -17.03
C ARG A 245 -7.33 -14.10 -16.40
N GLY A 246 -7.68 -12.87 -16.09
CA GLY A 246 -6.76 -11.89 -15.51
C GLY A 246 -6.28 -12.32 -14.14
N ALA A 247 -7.20 -12.60 -13.23
CA ALA A 247 -6.90 -13.02 -11.86
C ALA A 247 -6.14 -14.36 -11.81
N GLY A 248 -6.45 -15.30 -12.71
CA GLY A 248 -5.74 -16.58 -12.79
C GLY A 248 -4.25 -16.47 -13.15
N ASN A 249 -3.86 -15.40 -13.86
CA ASN A 249 -2.46 -15.14 -14.23
C ASN A 249 -1.76 -14.13 -13.30
N HIS A 250 -2.49 -13.49 -12.41
CA HIS A 250 -1.99 -12.33 -11.66
C HIS A 250 -0.86 -12.68 -10.70
N ALA A 251 -0.92 -13.83 -10.04
CA ALA A 251 0.15 -14.32 -9.18
C ALA A 251 1.48 -14.49 -9.96
N SER A 252 1.43 -15.16 -11.12
CA SER A 252 2.61 -15.36 -11.98
C SER A 252 3.17 -14.03 -12.50
N LEU A 253 2.30 -13.08 -12.86
CA LEU A 253 2.70 -11.74 -13.27
C LEU A 253 3.41 -11.00 -12.14
N THR A 254 2.91 -11.11 -10.91
CA THR A 254 3.52 -10.46 -9.73
C THR A 254 4.91 -11.03 -9.44
N ALA A 255 5.08 -12.35 -9.51
CA ALA A 255 6.40 -12.99 -9.37
C ALA A 255 7.37 -12.51 -10.46
N ALA A 256 6.93 -12.51 -11.72
CA ALA A 256 7.72 -12.01 -12.84
C ALA A 256 8.10 -10.54 -12.69
N ALA A 257 7.22 -9.71 -12.13
CA ALA A 257 7.51 -8.31 -11.85
C ALA A 257 8.64 -8.17 -10.81
N ALA A 258 8.57 -8.93 -9.72
CA ALA A 258 9.64 -8.95 -8.72
C ALA A 258 10.98 -9.43 -9.30
N GLU A 259 10.98 -10.51 -10.10
CA GLU A 259 12.17 -11.03 -10.79
C GLU A 259 12.76 -10.01 -11.79
N ALA A 260 11.92 -9.25 -12.47
CA ALA A 260 12.35 -8.19 -13.39
C ALA A 260 12.89 -6.93 -12.67
N GLY A 261 12.87 -6.90 -11.33
CA GLY A 261 13.33 -5.76 -10.55
C GLY A 261 12.30 -4.63 -10.40
N VAL A 262 11.03 -4.88 -10.73
CA VAL A 262 9.95 -3.94 -10.42
C VAL A 262 9.75 -3.90 -8.90
N ARG A 263 9.66 -2.70 -8.34
CA ARG A 263 9.33 -2.54 -6.91
C ARG A 263 7.90 -2.99 -6.65
N VAL A 264 7.75 -4.14 -6.02
CA VAL A 264 6.45 -4.62 -5.55
C VAL A 264 6.16 -4.03 -4.18
N LEU A 265 4.94 -3.55 -3.96
CA LEU A 265 4.43 -3.04 -2.69
C LEU A 265 3.27 -3.91 -2.23
N ALA A 266 3.24 -4.27 -0.94
CA ALA A 266 2.10 -4.96 -0.37
C ALA A 266 0.97 -3.96 -0.09
N GLY A 267 -0.21 -4.23 -0.63
CA GLY A 267 -1.42 -3.45 -0.43
C GLY A 267 -2.65 -4.34 -0.45
N THR A 268 -3.58 -4.15 0.47
CA THR A 268 -4.67 -5.11 0.67
C THR A 268 -5.91 -4.84 -0.15
N ASP A 269 -6.29 -3.57 -0.31
CA ASP A 269 -7.53 -3.15 -0.99
C ASP A 269 -8.78 -3.93 -0.55
N SER A 270 -8.83 -4.31 0.72
CA SER A 270 -9.84 -5.24 1.23
C SER A 270 -10.50 -4.77 2.53
N LEU A 271 -11.69 -5.29 2.77
CA LEU A 271 -12.41 -5.25 4.04
C LEU A 271 -12.52 -6.67 4.61
N PRO A 272 -12.40 -6.85 5.95
CA PRO A 272 -11.99 -5.84 6.93
C PRO A 272 -10.53 -5.39 6.71
N HIS A 273 -10.17 -4.24 7.29
CA HIS A 273 -8.80 -3.73 7.26
C HIS A 273 -7.86 -4.58 8.15
N GLY A 274 -6.54 -4.31 8.09
CA GLY A 274 -5.55 -5.10 8.84
C GLY A 274 -5.14 -6.41 8.14
N GLY A 275 -5.55 -6.63 6.90
CA GLY A 275 -5.27 -7.86 6.13
C GLY A 275 -3.84 -8.01 5.60
N ILE A 276 -2.89 -7.17 6.03
CA ILE A 276 -1.52 -7.12 5.44
C ILE A 276 -0.78 -8.47 5.49
N VAL A 277 -1.01 -9.26 6.52
CA VAL A 277 -0.40 -10.60 6.64
C VAL A 277 -0.91 -11.55 5.55
N ALA A 278 -2.18 -11.44 5.18
CA ALA A 278 -2.73 -12.21 4.08
C ALA A 278 -2.10 -11.81 2.74
N GLU A 279 -1.85 -10.51 2.52
CA GLU A 279 -1.16 -10.03 1.33
C GLU A 279 0.29 -10.50 1.28
N ILE A 280 1.06 -10.42 2.38
CA ILE A 280 2.44 -10.95 2.44
C ILE A 280 2.45 -12.45 2.09
N ARG A 281 1.52 -13.23 2.65
CA ARG A 281 1.40 -14.67 2.33
C ARG A 281 1.02 -14.92 0.87
N ALA A 282 0.15 -14.08 0.31
CA ALA A 282 -0.23 -14.17 -1.10
C ALA A 282 0.97 -13.89 -2.02
N LEU A 283 1.80 -12.90 -1.70
CA LEU A 283 3.05 -12.61 -2.41
C LEU A 283 4.02 -13.80 -2.36
N VAL A 284 4.20 -14.43 -1.18
CA VAL A 284 5.06 -15.62 -1.05
C VAL A 284 4.48 -16.80 -1.84
N ALA A 285 3.17 -17.03 -1.74
CA ALA A 285 2.49 -18.09 -2.50
C ALA A 285 2.55 -17.87 -4.03
N ALA A 286 2.63 -16.63 -4.48
CA ALA A 286 2.83 -16.27 -5.89
C ALA A 286 4.26 -16.55 -6.38
N GLY A 287 5.24 -16.79 -5.48
CA GLY A 287 6.63 -17.04 -5.81
C GLY A 287 7.60 -15.88 -5.50
N VAL A 288 7.12 -14.78 -4.91
CA VAL A 288 8.00 -13.73 -4.40
C VAL A 288 8.79 -14.28 -3.19
N ARG A 289 10.09 -14.05 -3.15
CA ARG A 289 10.92 -14.54 -2.04
C ARG A 289 10.42 -14.00 -0.69
N PRO A 290 10.38 -14.80 0.40
CA PRO A 290 9.81 -14.36 1.69
C PRO A 290 10.40 -13.04 2.23
N HIS A 291 11.71 -12.85 2.07
CA HIS A 291 12.37 -11.60 2.45
C HIS A 291 11.86 -10.39 1.64
N GLU A 292 11.62 -10.57 0.34
CA GLU A 292 11.11 -9.51 -0.53
C GLU A 292 9.63 -9.22 -0.27
N ALA A 293 8.83 -10.26 -0.04
CA ALA A 293 7.43 -10.11 0.32
C ALA A 293 7.26 -9.33 1.64
N LEU A 294 8.09 -9.62 2.64
CA LEU A 294 8.12 -8.84 3.87
C LEU A 294 8.65 -7.42 3.65
N ALA A 295 9.68 -7.26 2.82
CA ALA A 295 10.20 -5.95 2.44
C ALA A 295 9.14 -5.08 1.77
N ALA A 296 8.30 -5.67 0.90
CA ALA A 296 7.19 -5.01 0.22
C ALA A 296 6.12 -4.48 1.19
N ALA A 297 6.01 -5.07 2.38
CA ALA A 297 5.12 -4.66 3.46
C ALA A 297 5.84 -3.91 4.59
N SER A 298 7.12 -3.57 4.46
CA SER A 298 7.86 -2.89 5.52
C SER A 298 8.92 -1.95 4.94
N TRP A 299 10.21 -2.28 5.04
CA TRP A 299 11.31 -1.33 4.76
C TRP A 299 11.34 -0.83 3.32
N SER A 300 11.05 -1.65 2.31
CA SER A 300 11.00 -1.21 0.92
C SER A 300 9.83 -0.27 0.64
N ALA A 301 8.67 -0.56 1.23
CA ALA A 301 7.49 0.31 1.13
C ALA A 301 7.69 1.62 1.90
N ARG A 302 8.28 1.58 3.10
CA ARG A 302 8.61 2.78 3.88
C ARG A 302 9.57 3.70 3.12
N GLU A 303 10.64 3.14 2.58
CA GLU A 303 11.60 3.86 1.73
C GLU A 303 10.93 4.51 0.51
N TYR A 304 10.07 3.74 -0.18
CA TYR A 304 9.29 4.26 -1.31
C TYR A 304 8.36 5.41 -0.91
N LEU A 305 7.78 5.36 0.29
CA LEU A 305 6.88 6.39 0.81
C LEU A 305 7.63 7.52 1.56
N GLY A 306 8.97 7.51 1.54
CA GLY A 306 9.80 8.57 2.10
C GLY A 306 9.90 8.53 3.63
N LEU A 307 9.77 7.33 4.24
CA LEU A 307 9.99 7.12 5.67
C LEU A 307 11.18 6.18 5.90
N GLY A 308 11.92 6.43 7.00
CA GLY A 308 12.99 5.56 7.46
C GLY A 308 12.50 4.26 8.12
N GLY A 309 13.46 3.39 8.45
CA GLY A 309 13.26 2.10 9.09
C GLY A 309 13.57 2.08 10.58
N LEU A 310 14.67 1.40 10.95
CA LEU A 310 15.14 1.24 12.34
C LEU A 310 16.42 2.04 12.64
N GLU A 311 16.92 2.81 11.69
CA GLU A 311 18.09 3.65 11.87
C GLU A 311 17.84 4.80 12.85
N PRO A 312 18.87 5.29 13.58
CA PRO A 312 18.74 6.46 14.45
C PRO A 312 18.20 7.67 13.68
N GLY A 313 17.25 8.38 14.31
CA GLY A 313 16.54 9.50 13.71
C GLY A 313 15.33 9.13 12.83
N ALA A 314 15.17 7.85 12.48
CA ALA A 314 13.97 7.38 11.79
C ALA A 314 12.74 7.42 12.72
N PRO A 315 11.51 7.44 12.16
CA PRO A 315 10.28 7.31 12.95
C PRO A 315 10.30 6.06 13.82
N ALA A 316 10.00 6.21 15.12
CA ALA A 316 10.00 5.13 16.09
C ALA A 316 8.76 4.23 15.93
N ASP A 317 8.71 3.53 14.80
CA ASP A 317 7.68 2.57 14.43
C ASP A 317 8.34 1.20 14.19
N ALA A 318 7.92 0.16 14.91
CA ALA A 318 8.48 -1.18 14.77
C ALA A 318 7.47 -2.27 15.13
N VAL A 319 7.70 -3.44 14.58
CA VAL A 319 7.05 -4.68 15.01
C VAL A 319 8.15 -5.64 15.49
N VAL A 320 7.93 -6.27 16.64
CA VAL A 320 8.86 -7.25 17.23
C VAL A 320 8.21 -8.62 17.18
N TYR A 321 8.99 -9.62 16.73
CA TYR A 321 8.58 -11.02 16.66
C TYR A 321 9.53 -11.90 17.47
N ASP A 322 9.02 -12.96 18.12
CA ASP A 322 9.85 -13.89 18.89
C ASP A 322 10.70 -14.80 18.01
N ARG A 323 10.20 -15.14 16.81
CA ARG A 323 10.86 -15.99 15.83
C ARG A 323 10.97 -15.27 14.50
N ASP A 324 11.88 -15.71 13.66
CA ASP A 324 12.07 -15.12 12.32
C ASP A 324 10.81 -15.29 11.47
N PRO A 325 10.10 -14.22 11.13
CA PRO A 325 8.89 -14.31 10.33
C PRO A 325 9.15 -14.67 8.86
N ARG A 326 10.41 -14.70 8.40
CA ARG A 326 10.78 -15.18 7.06
C ARG A 326 10.76 -16.71 7.01
N GLU A 327 11.07 -17.37 8.12
CA GLU A 327 11.04 -18.85 8.27
C GLU A 327 9.64 -19.34 8.62
N ASP A 328 8.89 -18.55 9.40
CA ASP A 328 7.51 -18.85 9.80
C ASP A 328 6.61 -17.64 9.56
N PRO A 329 6.02 -17.50 8.37
CA PRO A 329 5.07 -16.41 8.06
C PRO A 329 3.82 -16.41 8.96
N GLY A 330 3.56 -17.50 9.71
CA GLY A 330 2.53 -17.55 10.75
C GLY A 330 2.75 -16.54 11.87
N GLN A 331 4.00 -16.24 12.19
CA GLN A 331 4.39 -15.26 13.20
C GLN A 331 3.90 -13.83 12.90
N LEU A 332 3.77 -13.48 11.64
CA LEU A 332 3.34 -12.12 11.24
C LEU A 332 1.98 -11.75 11.84
N ALA A 333 1.10 -12.72 12.09
CA ALA A 333 -0.22 -12.47 12.68
C ALA A 333 -0.20 -12.25 14.21
N ASP A 334 0.90 -12.62 14.87
CA ASP A 334 1.01 -12.54 16.33
C ASP A 334 2.34 -11.88 16.77
N PRO A 335 2.48 -10.56 16.58
CA PRO A 335 3.66 -9.84 17.02
C PRO A 335 3.79 -9.83 18.55
N ALA A 336 5.02 -9.95 19.06
CA ALA A 336 5.32 -9.82 20.49
C ALA A 336 5.08 -8.38 20.97
N ALA A 337 5.40 -7.39 20.12
CA ALA A 337 5.10 -5.98 20.39
C ALA A 337 4.92 -5.19 19.09
N VAL A 338 4.09 -4.15 19.15
CA VAL A 338 3.95 -3.11 18.11
C VAL A 338 4.28 -1.77 18.75
N VAL A 339 5.22 -1.06 18.15
CA VAL A 339 5.60 0.30 18.52
C VAL A 339 5.15 1.24 17.42
N LEU A 340 4.37 2.25 17.80
CA LEU A 340 3.88 3.31 16.93
C LEU A 340 4.25 4.67 17.54
N ARG A 341 4.93 5.51 16.79
CA ARG A 341 5.37 6.86 17.23
C ARG A 341 6.08 6.82 18.59
N GLY A 342 6.95 5.83 18.80
CA GLY A 342 7.71 5.67 20.05
C GLY A 342 6.93 5.07 21.23
N ARG A 343 5.66 4.71 21.05
CA ARG A 343 4.80 4.14 22.10
C ARG A 343 4.50 2.68 21.80
N CYS A 344 4.61 1.83 22.82
CA CYS A 344 4.15 0.45 22.71
C CYS A 344 2.61 0.43 22.73
N VAL A 345 1.99 0.18 21.59
CA VAL A 345 0.52 0.20 21.40
C VAL A 345 -0.09 -1.20 21.49
N ARG A 346 0.70 -2.23 21.28
CA ARG A 346 0.34 -3.64 21.48
C ARG A 346 1.53 -4.38 22.09
N ARG A 347 1.25 -5.20 23.09
CA ARG A 347 2.22 -6.14 23.68
C ARG A 347 1.50 -7.44 24.03
N ARG A 348 2.09 -8.56 23.60
CA ARG A 348 1.60 -9.87 24.05
C ARG A 348 1.92 -10.04 25.53
N GLY A 349 0.94 -10.47 26.33
CA GLY A 349 1.05 -10.67 27.77
C GLY A 349 1.90 -11.88 28.15
#